data_4ba277a47f10c27006d6826c0ca384b0
#
_entry.id   4ba277a47f10c27006d6826c0ca384b0
#
_cell.length_a   1.000
_cell.length_b   1.000
_cell.length_c   1.000
_cell.angle_alpha   90.00
_cell.angle_beta   90.00
_cell.angle_gamma   90.00
#
_symmetry.space_group_name_H-M   'P 1'
#
loop_
_entity.id
_entity.type
_entity.pdbx_description
1 polymer ?
#
loop_
_entity_poly.entity_id
_entity_poly.type
_entity_poly.pdbx_seq_one_letter_code
_entity_poly.pdbx_strand_id
1 'polypeptide(L)' 'MPAVAFITRLIYTSSRDEFVAILERSPLTSHERELVLLYADGALYKELADRYHITPAAIYAQKRKAYEKLAQYYLTKT' A
#
# COMPACT_ATOMS: atom_id res chain seq x y z
N MET A 1 -13.65 9.97 -3.46
CA MET A 1 -13.39 8.55 -3.70
C MET A 1 -12.58 8.00 -2.53
N PRO A 2 -12.97 6.85 -1.98
CA PRO A 2 -12.16 6.26 -0.91
C PRO A 2 -10.76 5.91 -1.40
N ALA A 3 -9.75 6.21 -0.59
CA ALA A 3 -8.35 5.96 -0.94
C ALA A 3 -8.09 4.49 -1.26
N VAL A 4 -8.73 3.58 -0.51
CA VAL A 4 -8.57 2.12 -0.73
C VAL A 4 -9.05 1.72 -2.13
N ALA A 5 -10.20 2.22 -2.57
CA ALA A 5 -10.75 1.90 -3.90
C ALA A 5 -9.84 2.43 -5.00
N PHE A 6 -9.31 3.64 -4.84
CA PHE A 6 -8.39 4.24 -5.80
C PHE A 6 -7.11 3.42 -5.95
N ILE A 7 -6.50 3.03 -4.84
CA ILE A 7 -5.25 2.27 -4.86
C ILE A 7 -5.48 0.84 -5.35
N THR A 8 -6.60 0.22 -5.01
CA THR A 8 -6.96 -1.11 -5.51
C THR A 8 -7.03 -1.09 -7.04
N ARG A 9 -7.68 -0.07 -7.60
CA ARG A 9 -7.76 0.10 -9.05
C ARG A 9 -6.36 0.28 -9.66
N LEU A 10 -5.52 1.08 -9.03
CA LEU A 10 -4.16 1.32 -9.49
C LEU A 10 -3.35 0.02 -9.53
N ILE A 11 -3.46 -0.82 -8.50
CA ILE A 11 -2.78 -2.12 -8.46
C ILE A 11 -3.20 -3.00 -9.63
N TYR A 12 -4.50 -3.03 -9.95
CA TYR A 12 -5.01 -3.87 -11.03
C TYR A 12 -4.69 -3.34 -12.43
N THR A 13 -4.48 -2.05 -12.58
CA THR A 13 -4.25 -1.44 -13.90
C THR A 13 -2.79 -1.20 -14.22
N SER A 14 -1.90 -1.27 -13.23
CA SER A 14 -0.47 -1.05 -13.41
C SER A 14 0.27 -2.38 -13.47
N SER A 15 1.37 -2.42 -14.22
CA SER A 15 2.29 -3.54 -14.14
C SER A 15 3.00 -3.51 -12.78
N ARG A 16 3.60 -4.65 -12.38
CA ARG A 16 4.34 -4.71 -11.14
C ARG A 16 5.48 -3.68 -11.10
N ASP A 17 6.23 -3.57 -12.19
CA ASP A 17 7.35 -2.62 -12.26
C ASP A 17 6.88 -1.18 -12.15
N GLU A 18 5.76 -0.84 -12.79
CA GLU A 18 5.15 0.47 -12.67
C GLU A 18 4.72 0.75 -11.23
N PHE A 19 4.10 -0.22 -10.59
CA PHE A 19 3.64 -0.08 -9.22
C PHE A 19 4.80 0.10 -8.25
N VAL A 20 5.87 -0.68 -8.40
CA VAL A 20 7.08 -0.54 -7.59
C VAL A 20 7.69 0.85 -7.76
N ALA A 21 7.78 1.34 -8.99
CA ALA A 21 8.31 2.68 -9.27
C ALA A 21 7.45 3.77 -8.59
N ILE A 22 6.15 3.59 -8.60
CA ILE A 22 5.20 4.50 -7.94
C ILE A 22 5.46 4.53 -6.43
N LEU A 23 5.61 3.36 -5.82
CA LEU A 23 5.87 3.27 -4.38
C LEU A 23 7.20 3.93 -4.00
N GLU A 24 8.23 3.76 -4.84
CA GLU A 24 9.54 4.36 -4.57
C GLU A 24 9.52 5.89 -4.63
N ARG A 25 8.68 6.46 -5.49
CA ARG A 25 8.55 7.91 -5.63
C ARG A 25 7.63 8.54 -4.60
N SER A 26 6.79 7.74 -3.96
CA SER A 26 5.78 8.22 -3.03
C SER A 26 6.40 8.56 -1.67
N PRO A 27 5.69 9.36 -0.84
CA PRO A 27 6.17 9.73 0.51
C PRO A 27 5.94 8.63 1.55
N LEU A 28 5.99 7.38 1.14
CA LEU A 28 5.85 6.25 2.06
C LEU A 28 7.18 5.95 2.74
N THR A 29 7.10 5.49 3.99
CA THR A 29 8.27 4.96 4.68
C THR A 29 8.66 3.62 4.06
N SER A 30 9.87 3.14 4.34
CA SER A 30 10.32 1.82 3.85
C SER A 30 9.37 0.71 4.31
N HIS A 31 8.90 0.79 5.57
CA HIS A 31 7.95 -0.17 6.12
C HIS A 31 6.61 -0.14 5.36
N GLU A 32 6.09 1.06 5.10
CA GLU A 32 4.83 1.22 4.39
C GLU A 32 4.92 0.68 2.95
N ARG A 33 6.03 0.95 2.26
CA ARG A 33 6.25 0.44 0.92
C ARG A 33 6.30 -1.09 0.89
N GLU A 34 7.04 -1.68 1.81
CA GLU A 34 7.12 -3.14 1.92
C GLU A 34 5.76 -3.76 2.19
N LEU A 35 5.03 -3.19 3.15
CA LEU A 35 3.70 -3.67 3.52
C LEU A 35 2.74 -3.65 2.33
N VAL A 36 2.68 -2.54 1.63
CA VAL A 36 1.79 -2.37 0.47
C VAL A 36 2.17 -3.35 -0.64
N LEU A 37 3.46 -3.50 -0.90
CA LEU A 37 3.94 -4.39 -1.95
C LEU A 37 3.64 -5.85 -1.64
N LEU A 38 3.89 -6.29 -0.40
CA LEU A 38 3.58 -7.65 0.02
C LEU A 38 2.08 -7.93 -0.06
N TYR A 39 1.27 -6.97 0.35
CA TYR A 39 -0.18 -7.11 0.25
C TYR A 39 -0.63 -7.21 -1.21
N ALA A 40 -0.07 -6.40 -2.08
CA ALA A 40 -0.37 -6.45 -3.52
C ALA A 40 0.04 -7.79 -4.14
N ASP A 41 1.08 -8.42 -3.61
CA ASP A 41 1.54 -9.74 -4.05
C ASP A 41 0.72 -10.90 -3.47
N GLY A 42 -0.30 -10.61 -2.67
CA GLY A 42 -1.24 -11.61 -2.17
C GLY A 42 -1.04 -12.02 -0.71
N ALA A 43 -0.17 -11.35 0.04
CA ALA A 43 0.01 -11.67 1.45
C ALA A 43 -1.26 -11.38 2.24
N LEU A 44 -1.63 -12.29 3.14
CA LEU A 44 -2.78 -12.13 4.00
C LEU A 44 -2.42 -11.26 5.21
N TYR A 45 -3.43 -10.62 5.79
CA TYR A 45 -3.22 -9.81 7.01
C TYR A 45 -2.57 -10.62 8.12
N LYS A 46 -2.97 -11.88 8.27
CA LYS A 46 -2.40 -12.75 9.29
C LYS A 46 -0.90 -12.98 9.04
N GLU A 47 -0.52 -13.19 7.80
CA GLU A 47 0.88 -13.40 7.44
C GLU A 47 1.71 -12.14 7.72
N LEU A 48 1.19 -10.98 7.37
CA LEU A 48 1.86 -9.72 7.63
C LEU A 48 1.94 -9.42 9.12
N ALA A 49 0.88 -9.73 9.87
CA ALA A 49 0.87 -9.57 11.32
C ALA A 49 1.97 -10.41 11.96
N ASP A 50 2.12 -11.65 11.53
CA ASP A 50 3.17 -12.53 12.05
C ASP A 50 4.57 -12.01 11.68
N ARG A 51 4.73 -11.53 10.45
CA ARG A 51 6.01 -11.00 9.98
C ARG A 51 6.47 -9.78 10.79
N TYR A 52 5.56 -8.88 11.11
CA TYR A 52 5.89 -7.63 11.79
C TYR A 52 5.63 -7.67 13.30
N HIS A 53 5.19 -8.81 13.83
CA HIS A 53 4.90 -8.99 15.26
C HIS A 53 3.87 -8.00 15.79
N ILE A 54 2.81 -7.77 15.01
CA ILE A 54 1.68 -6.91 15.38
C ILE A 54 0.38 -7.64 15.06
N THR A 55 -0.75 -7.03 15.41
CA THR A 55 -2.06 -7.64 15.15
C THR A 55 -2.51 -7.42 13.70
N PRO A 56 -3.41 -8.28 13.17
CA PRO A 56 -4.01 -8.03 11.85
C PRO A 56 -4.74 -6.68 11.77
N ALA A 57 -5.36 -6.24 12.86
CA ALA A 57 -6.02 -4.93 12.90
C ALA A 57 -5.01 -3.80 12.71
N ALA A 58 -3.81 -3.92 13.30
CA ALA A 58 -2.75 -2.96 13.15
C ALA A 58 -2.23 -2.94 11.69
N ILE A 59 -2.13 -4.10 11.06
CA ILE A 59 -1.76 -4.20 9.63
C ILE A 59 -2.78 -3.46 8.78
N TYR A 60 -4.07 -3.69 9.02
CA TYR A 60 -5.13 -3.00 8.28
C TYR A 60 -5.01 -1.48 8.43
N ALA A 61 -4.81 -1.00 9.65
CA ALA A 61 -4.68 0.43 9.91
C ALA A 61 -3.46 1.04 9.20
N GLN A 62 -2.33 0.35 9.23
CA GLN A 62 -1.11 0.79 8.56
C GLN A 62 -1.27 0.80 7.04
N LYS A 63 -1.90 -0.23 6.49
CA LYS A 63 -2.18 -0.30 5.06
C LYS A 63 -3.08 0.86 4.63
N ARG A 64 -4.13 1.12 5.39
CA ARG A 64 -5.06 2.20 5.09
C ARG A 64 -4.35 3.55 5.09
N LYS A 65 -3.50 3.79 6.07
CA LYS A 65 -2.72 5.02 6.15
C LYS A 65 -1.78 5.18 4.96
N ALA A 66 -1.12 4.09 4.55
CA ALA A 66 -0.25 4.10 3.38
C ALA A 66 -1.05 4.38 2.11
N TYR A 67 -2.22 3.79 1.96
CA TYR A 67 -3.09 4.03 0.81
C TYR A 67 -3.57 5.48 0.75
N GLU A 68 -3.88 6.07 1.90
CA GLU A 68 -4.27 7.48 1.96
C GLU A 68 -3.13 8.39 1.50
N LYS A 69 -1.90 8.09 1.94
CA LYS A 69 -0.72 8.84 1.49
C LYS A 69 -0.51 8.71 -0.02
N LEU A 70 -0.65 7.51 -0.56
CA LEU A 70 -0.51 7.28 -2.00
C LEU A 70 -1.57 8.03 -2.79
N ALA A 71 -2.81 7.94 -2.38
CA ALA A 71 -3.92 8.62 -3.06
C ALA A 71 -3.71 10.12 -3.06
N GLN A 72 -3.31 10.68 -1.93
CA GLN A 72 -3.05 12.11 -1.80
C GLN A 72 -1.87 12.53 -2.68
N TYR A 73 -0.81 11.75 -2.71
CA TYR A 73 0.35 12.01 -3.56
C TYR A 73 -0.06 12.07 -5.03
N TYR A 74 -0.88 11.12 -5.48
CA TYR A 74 -1.38 11.10 -6.86
C TYR A 74 -2.26 12.28 -7.18
N LEU A 75 -3.18 12.62 -6.27
CA LEU A 75 -4.11 13.73 -6.48
C LEU A 75 -3.41 15.08 -6.53
N THR A 76 -2.34 15.25 -5.77
CA THR A 76 -1.60 16.52 -5.74
C THR A 76 -0.62 16.65 -6.89
N LYS A 77 -0.26 15.56 -7.55
CA LYS A 77 0.71 15.57 -8.65
C LYS A 77 0.08 15.90 -10.00
N THR A 78 -1.21 15.81 -10.09
CA THR A 78 -1.96 16.17 -11.30
C THR A 78 -2.55 17.54 -11.17
#